data_ea5741868098d25b8444d4abf5148ddf
#
_entry.id   ea5741868098d25b8444d4abf5148ddf
#
_cell.length_a   1.000
_cell.length_b   1.000
_cell.length_c   1.000
_cell.angle_alpha   90.00
_cell.angle_beta   90.00
_cell.angle_gamma   90.00
#
_symmetry.space_group_name_H-M   'P 1'
#
loop_
_entity.id
_entity.type
_entity.pdbx_description
1 polymer ?
#
loop_
_entity_poly.entity_id
_entity_poly.type
_entity_poly.pdbx_seq_one_letter_code
_entity_poly.pdbx_strand_id
1 'polypeptide(L)'
;MPIHGLTDAARPAFPSLGKLRKGAAKVDERKPGLDLSYFRFTSDREQIVEAFRQCYGEQPQELNVYLPYAKIEDNLSAWKEHWVAGGLKHRCDGETCVVWLQDDGTYSREPKPCPGQCKPVGRLSLILPELLTAGYVGYVTLQTHGLHDLLALQGSLLAAVEARGKEDLRGIGFVVRRVEQEISTPEIVNGKRTGKRLTRKKWLVKLQPAASWVAAQLEAARASALPQLAARVETLALTNPEWDSIDTDAEEIEDEPEPGPVFTWPDEPHNGQNTGQWWLAKAGEKRSMSTAQVTALIGDLHRYASAEAARDALDARILEATT
;
A
#
# COMPACT_ATOMS: atom_id res chain seq x y z
N MET A 1 -23.88 31.43 -3.35
CA MET A 1 -23.32 31.78 -2.04
C MET A 1 -23.48 30.58 -1.10
N PRO A 2 -22.44 30.18 -0.37
CA PRO A 2 -22.58 29.13 0.64
C PRO A 2 -23.47 29.63 1.79
N ILE A 3 -24.32 28.76 2.29
CA ILE A 3 -25.11 29.02 3.51
C ILE A 3 -24.21 28.65 4.69
N HIS A 4 -23.89 29.61 5.54
CA HIS A 4 -22.99 29.48 6.67
C HIS A 4 -23.44 28.33 7.59
N GLY A 5 -22.52 27.43 7.91
CA GLY A 5 -22.79 26.25 8.76
C GLY A 5 -23.54 25.09 8.07
N LEU A 6 -24.08 25.30 6.85
CA LEU A 6 -24.81 24.26 6.13
C LEU A 6 -24.02 23.75 4.91
N THR A 7 -23.41 24.64 4.16
CA THR A 7 -22.67 24.28 2.93
C THR A 7 -21.17 24.44 3.03
N ASP A 8 -20.63 25.03 4.11
CA ASP A 8 -19.20 25.24 4.31
C ASP A 8 -18.43 23.90 4.41
N ALA A 9 -19.10 22.85 4.91
CA ALA A 9 -18.56 21.51 5.01
C ALA A 9 -18.94 20.59 3.84
N ALA A 10 -19.65 21.12 2.83
CA ALA A 10 -20.05 20.34 1.67
C ALA A 10 -18.82 19.96 0.84
N ARG A 11 -18.58 18.66 0.70
CA ARG A 11 -17.54 18.13 -0.18
C ARG A 11 -18.15 17.75 -1.52
N PRO A 12 -17.42 17.89 -2.64
CA PRO A 12 -17.85 17.33 -3.91
C PRO A 12 -18.12 15.83 -3.72
N ALA A 13 -19.33 15.39 -4.02
CA ALA A 13 -19.71 14.00 -3.86
C ALA A 13 -20.39 13.49 -5.14
N PHE A 14 -19.87 12.41 -5.69
CA PHE A 14 -20.56 11.65 -6.70
C PHE A 14 -21.68 10.82 -6.06
N PRO A 15 -22.79 10.55 -6.76
CA PRO A 15 -23.81 9.65 -6.26
C PRO A 15 -23.27 8.22 -6.10
N SER A 16 -23.73 7.51 -5.05
CA SER A 16 -23.41 6.09 -4.90
C SER A 16 -24.25 5.25 -5.86
N LEU A 17 -23.60 4.41 -6.65
CA LEU A 17 -24.25 3.47 -7.56
C LEU A 17 -24.54 2.13 -6.91
N GLY A 18 -23.80 1.75 -5.86
CA GLY A 18 -23.95 0.47 -5.18
C GLY A 18 -22.68 0.04 -4.43
N LYS A 19 -22.64 -1.25 -4.09
CA LYS A 19 -21.55 -1.82 -3.30
C LYS A 19 -21.00 -3.08 -3.95
N LEU A 20 -19.68 -3.16 -4.03
CA LEU A 20 -18.93 -4.38 -4.32
C LEU A 20 -18.68 -5.13 -3.02
N ARG A 21 -19.09 -6.38 -2.98
CA ARG A 21 -18.95 -7.25 -1.82
C ARG A 21 -18.12 -8.47 -2.20
N LYS A 22 -17.28 -8.91 -1.29
CA LYS A 22 -16.44 -10.09 -1.42
C LYS A 22 -17.04 -11.38 -0.84
N GLY A 23 -18.20 -11.27 -0.21
CA GLY A 23 -18.91 -12.39 0.40
C GLY A 23 -20.28 -12.64 -0.23
N ALA A 24 -20.73 -13.89 -0.17
CA ALA A 24 -22.07 -14.28 -0.53
C ALA A 24 -23.12 -13.57 0.32
N ALA A 25 -24.35 -13.53 -0.16
CA ALA A 25 -25.49 -13.10 0.67
C ALA A 25 -25.58 -14.02 1.90
N LYS A 26 -25.87 -13.44 3.04
CA LYS A 26 -26.08 -14.23 4.24
C LYS A 26 -27.36 -15.03 4.10
N VAL A 27 -27.27 -16.33 4.30
CA VAL A 27 -28.44 -17.23 4.39
C VAL A 27 -29.01 -17.19 5.83
N ASP A 28 -28.13 -17.00 6.82
CA ASP A 28 -28.46 -16.86 8.23
C ASP A 28 -27.78 -15.60 8.75
N GLU A 29 -28.54 -14.71 9.39
CA GLU A 29 -28.01 -13.45 9.93
C GLU A 29 -26.89 -13.65 10.96
N ARG A 30 -26.87 -14.80 11.65
CA ARG A 30 -25.89 -15.13 12.68
C ARG A 30 -24.57 -15.64 12.10
N LYS A 31 -24.56 -16.08 10.83
CA LYS A 31 -23.36 -16.63 10.18
C LYS A 31 -22.81 -15.65 9.15
N PRO A 32 -21.47 -15.50 9.05
CA PRO A 32 -20.90 -14.76 7.95
C PRO A 32 -21.19 -15.47 6.63
N GLY A 33 -21.46 -14.71 5.57
CA GLY A 33 -21.55 -15.26 4.22
C GLY A 33 -20.23 -15.89 3.79
N LEU A 34 -20.29 -16.89 2.91
CA LEU A 34 -19.10 -17.53 2.33
C LEU A 34 -18.22 -16.47 1.61
N ASP A 35 -16.91 -16.61 1.73
CA ASP A 35 -15.96 -15.79 0.97
C ASP A 35 -15.95 -16.24 -0.49
N LEU A 36 -16.14 -15.30 -1.42
CA LEU A 36 -16.26 -15.57 -2.85
C LEU A 36 -14.93 -15.32 -3.56
N SER A 37 -14.65 -16.06 -4.61
CA SER A 37 -13.52 -15.82 -5.52
C SER A 37 -13.71 -14.59 -6.42
N TYR A 38 -14.90 -14.01 -6.45
CA TYR A 38 -15.30 -12.91 -7.32
C TYR A 38 -16.00 -11.79 -6.55
N PHE A 39 -16.22 -10.66 -7.21
CA PHE A 39 -16.96 -9.53 -6.66
C PHE A 39 -18.45 -9.68 -6.95
N ARG A 40 -19.27 -9.59 -5.92
CA ARG A 40 -20.71 -9.50 -6.03
C ARG A 40 -21.15 -8.05 -5.92
N PHE A 41 -21.81 -7.55 -6.94
CA PHE A 41 -22.37 -6.20 -6.93
C PHE A 41 -23.79 -6.18 -6.33
N THR A 42 -24.10 -5.12 -5.58
CA THR A 42 -25.44 -4.87 -5.02
C THR A 42 -25.77 -3.39 -5.13
N SER A 43 -26.99 -3.09 -5.55
CA SER A 43 -27.54 -1.74 -5.60
C SER A 43 -29.04 -1.79 -5.27
N ASP A 44 -29.59 -0.67 -4.81
CA ASP A 44 -31.02 -0.50 -4.61
C ASP A 44 -31.76 -0.23 -5.94
N ARG A 45 -30.99 -0.03 -7.02
CA ARG A 45 -31.49 0.20 -8.39
C ARG A 45 -31.18 -1.02 -9.26
N GLU A 46 -32.22 -1.78 -9.58
CA GLU A 46 -32.07 -3.03 -10.36
C GLU A 46 -31.42 -2.81 -11.72
N GLN A 47 -31.73 -1.70 -12.38
CA GLN A 47 -31.14 -1.31 -13.66
C GLN A 47 -29.61 -1.23 -13.62
N ILE A 48 -29.04 -0.77 -12.50
CA ILE A 48 -27.57 -0.70 -12.34
C ILE A 48 -26.97 -2.08 -12.09
N VAL A 49 -27.71 -2.95 -11.38
CA VAL A 49 -27.28 -4.34 -11.18
C VAL A 49 -27.21 -5.06 -12.53
N GLU A 50 -28.23 -4.87 -13.36
CA GLU A 50 -28.27 -5.47 -14.69
C GLU A 50 -27.18 -4.90 -15.62
N ALA A 51 -26.98 -3.59 -15.64
CA ALA A 51 -25.87 -2.96 -16.36
C ALA A 51 -24.50 -3.47 -15.90
N PHE A 52 -24.32 -3.65 -14.60
CA PHE A 52 -23.09 -4.23 -14.06
C PHE A 52 -22.86 -5.66 -14.60
N ARG A 53 -23.90 -6.51 -14.63
CA ARG A 53 -23.82 -7.85 -15.17
C ARG A 53 -23.45 -7.86 -16.66
N GLN A 54 -24.06 -6.97 -17.41
CA GLN A 54 -23.79 -6.85 -18.85
C GLN A 54 -22.34 -6.42 -19.11
N CYS A 55 -21.82 -5.48 -18.32
CA CYS A 55 -20.46 -4.97 -18.48
C CYS A 55 -19.36 -5.93 -17.97
N TYR A 56 -19.60 -6.60 -16.84
CA TYR A 56 -18.56 -7.35 -16.13
C TYR A 56 -18.84 -8.84 -15.96
N GLY A 57 -20.03 -9.29 -16.34
CA GLY A 57 -20.48 -10.67 -16.15
C GLY A 57 -21.00 -10.93 -14.72
N GLU A 58 -21.38 -12.18 -14.49
CA GLU A 58 -22.00 -12.62 -13.21
C GLU A 58 -20.98 -12.73 -12.05
N GLN A 59 -19.73 -13.09 -12.36
CA GLN A 59 -18.71 -13.42 -11.38
C GLN A 59 -17.35 -12.80 -11.72
N PRO A 60 -17.25 -11.46 -11.79
CA PRO A 60 -16.00 -10.81 -12.14
C PRO A 60 -14.97 -10.98 -11.00
N GLN A 61 -13.82 -11.53 -11.34
CA GLN A 61 -12.69 -11.66 -10.40
C GLN A 61 -11.77 -10.43 -10.44
N GLU A 62 -11.84 -9.69 -11.55
CA GLU A 62 -11.00 -8.52 -11.81
C GLU A 62 -11.85 -7.41 -12.42
N LEU A 63 -11.57 -6.16 -12.03
CA LEU A 63 -12.27 -4.97 -12.51
C LEU A 63 -11.25 -3.85 -12.72
N ASN A 64 -11.33 -3.19 -13.88
CA ASN A 64 -10.66 -1.92 -14.12
C ASN A 64 -11.40 -0.82 -13.38
N VAL A 65 -10.67 0.05 -12.68
CA VAL A 65 -11.28 1.08 -11.85
C VAL A 65 -10.46 2.37 -11.87
N TYR A 66 -11.12 3.48 -11.57
CA TYR A 66 -10.49 4.76 -11.23
C TYR A 66 -10.91 5.20 -9.84
N LEU A 67 -10.17 6.12 -9.26
CA LEU A 67 -10.51 6.72 -7.98
C LEU A 67 -11.16 8.09 -8.20
N PRO A 68 -12.30 8.38 -7.51
CA PRO A 68 -13.03 9.62 -7.70
C PRO A 68 -12.32 10.85 -7.14
N TYR A 69 -11.47 10.70 -6.12
CA TYR A 69 -10.88 11.80 -5.37
C TYR A 69 -9.36 11.82 -5.46
N ALA A 70 -8.75 12.97 -5.21
CA ALA A 70 -7.31 13.15 -5.26
C ALA A 70 -6.60 12.44 -4.10
N LYS A 71 -7.10 12.59 -2.89
CA LYS A 71 -6.44 12.13 -1.67
C LYS A 71 -6.83 10.70 -1.29
N ILE A 72 -5.94 10.02 -0.58
CA ILE A 72 -6.18 8.64 -0.10
C ILE A 72 -7.36 8.62 0.86
N GLU A 73 -7.41 9.51 1.83
CA GLU A 73 -8.43 9.55 2.88
C GLU A 73 -9.84 9.85 2.36
N ASP A 74 -9.97 10.51 1.20
CA ASP A 74 -11.26 10.74 0.55
C ASP A 74 -11.76 9.50 -0.22
N ASN A 75 -10.82 8.65 -0.67
CA ASN A 75 -11.13 7.41 -1.40
C ASN A 75 -11.25 6.20 -0.48
N LEU A 76 -10.35 6.04 0.50
CA LEU A 76 -10.30 4.91 1.42
C LEU A 76 -10.61 5.36 2.84
N SER A 77 -11.79 4.99 3.32
CA SER A 77 -12.20 5.17 4.71
C SER A 77 -11.98 3.86 5.48
N ALA A 78 -11.13 3.89 6.51
CA ALA A 78 -10.81 2.74 7.35
C ALA A 78 -11.06 3.07 8.82
N TRP A 79 -12.02 2.38 9.44
CA TRP A 79 -12.43 2.57 10.83
C TRP A 79 -12.65 1.22 11.52
N LYS A 80 -12.64 1.23 12.84
CA LYS A 80 -13.22 0.14 13.61
C LYS A 80 -14.66 0.51 13.99
N GLU A 81 -15.61 -0.37 13.71
CA GLU A 81 -17.03 -0.12 13.92
C GLU A 81 -17.67 -1.25 14.72
N HIS A 82 -18.57 -0.88 15.61
CA HIS A 82 -19.47 -1.80 16.31
C HIS A 82 -20.89 -1.61 15.81
N TRP A 83 -21.42 -2.65 15.16
CA TRP A 83 -22.78 -2.68 14.62
C TRP A 83 -23.63 -3.64 15.44
N VAL A 84 -24.85 -3.22 15.74
CA VAL A 84 -25.91 -4.00 16.39
C VAL A 84 -27.15 -4.04 15.48
N ALA A 85 -28.19 -4.79 15.83
CA ALA A 85 -29.40 -4.88 15.04
C ALA A 85 -30.05 -3.51 14.74
N GLY A 86 -29.92 -2.55 15.66
CA GLY A 86 -30.44 -1.18 15.51
C GLY A 86 -29.52 -0.23 14.71
N GLY A 87 -28.37 -0.68 14.18
CA GLY A 87 -27.47 0.17 13.41
C GLY A 87 -26.06 0.29 14.00
N LEU A 88 -25.37 1.39 13.64
CA LEU A 88 -24.04 1.69 14.15
C LEU A 88 -24.11 2.10 15.62
N LYS A 89 -23.52 1.34 16.53
CA LYS A 89 -23.41 1.69 17.94
C LYS A 89 -22.31 2.70 18.19
N HIS A 90 -21.11 2.44 17.64
CA HIS A 90 -20.01 3.41 17.66
C HIS A 90 -18.97 3.11 16.58
N ARG A 91 -18.22 4.16 16.24
CA ARG A 91 -17.05 4.12 15.34
C ARG A 91 -15.87 4.69 16.08
N CYS A 92 -14.71 4.04 15.97
CA CYS A 92 -13.47 4.44 16.63
C CYS A 92 -12.24 4.26 15.72
N ASP A 93 -11.13 4.90 16.08
CA ASP A 93 -9.80 4.70 15.49
C ASP A 93 -9.10 3.44 16.03
N GLY A 94 -9.58 2.91 17.12
CA GLY A 94 -9.04 1.77 17.86
C GLY A 94 -8.95 2.04 19.36
N GLU A 95 -8.85 3.29 19.73
CA GLU A 95 -8.73 3.78 21.12
C GLU A 95 -9.88 4.72 21.48
N THR A 96 -10.20 5.66 20.58
CA THR A 96 -11.18 6.71 20.81
C THR A 96 -12.37 6.60 19.86
N CYS A 97 -13.58 6.62 20.40
CA CYS A 97 -14.82 6.74 19.62
C CYS A 97 -14.93 8.16 19.05
N VAL A 98 -15.12 8.25 17.73
CA VAL A 98 -15.35 9.52 17.00
C VAL A 98 -16.82 9.74 16.67
N VAL A 99 -17.62 8.68 16.70
CA VAL A 99 -19.10 8.72 16.56
C VAL A 99 -19.66 7.61 17.44
N TRP A 100 -20.68 7.91 18.21
CA TRP A 100 -21.36 6.92 19.04
C TRP A 100 -22.83 7.26 19.28
N LEU A 101 -23.65 6.20 19.39
CA LEU A 101 -25.08 6.30 19.64
C LEU A 101 -25.29 6.58 21.13
N GLN A 102 -26.05 7.62 21.43
CA GLN A 102 -26.52 7.97 22.78
C GLN A 102 -27.78 7.20 23.15
N ASP A 103 -28.18 7.25 24.41
CA ASP A 103 -29.35 6.56 24.91
C ASP A 103 -30.67 7.16 24.36
N ASP A 104 -30.66 8.42 23.97
CA ASP A 104 -31.77 9.12 23.31
C ASP A 104 -31.93 8.78 21.82
N GLY A 105 -31.06 7.93 21.27
CA GLY A 105 -31.05 7.55 19.85
C GLY A 105 -30.33 8.52 18.92
N THR A 106 -29.74 9.60 19.42
CA THR A 106 -28.94 10.54 18.64
C THR A 106 -27.47 10.12 18.58
N TYR A 107 -26.74 10.63 17.58
CA TYR A 107 -25.30 10.39 17.46
C TYR A 107 -24.49 11.56 18.02
N SER A 108 -23.61 11.26 18.97
CA SER A 108 -22.61 12.20 19.44
C SER A 108 -21.30 12.02 18.66
N ARG A 109 -20.55 13.13 18.50
CA ARG A 109 -19.20 13.17 17.96
C ARG A 109 -18.16 13.58 19.00
N GLU A 110 -18.58 13.72 20.26
CA GLU A 110 -17.64 14.00 21.34
C GLU A 110 -16.71 12.79 21.55
N PRO A 111 -15.39 13.00 21.57
CA PRO A 111 -14.43 11.92 21.77
C PRO A 111 -14.65 11.22 23.12
N LYS A 112 -14.67 9.90 23.13
CA LYS A 112 -14.66 9.10 24.35
C LYS A 112 -13.87 7.81 24.16
N PRO A 113 -13.33 7.19 25.23
CA PRO A 113 -12.63 5.92 25.15
C PRO A 113 -13.50 4.84 24.50
N CYS A 114 -12.88 4.04 23.62
CA CYS A 114 -13.62 2.96 22.95
C CYS A 114 -13.85 1.78 23.91
N PRO A 115 -15.10 1.33 24.12
CA PRO A 115 -15.40 0.20 25.01
C PRO A 115 -14.96 -1.17 24.44
N GLY A 116 -14.36 -1.20 23.25
CA GLY A 116 -13.99 -2.42 22.54
C GLY A 116 -15.10 -2.97 21.65
N GLN A 117 -15.01 -4.26 21.29
CA GLN A 117 -15.95 -4.99 20.41
C GLN A 117 -16.04 -4.48 18.97
N CYS A 118 -15.27 -3.48 18.59
CA CYS A 118 -15.21 -2.96 17.24
C CYS A 118 -14.48 -3.91 16.28
N LYS A 119 -14.95 -3.98 15.05
CA LYS A 119 -14.33 -4.72 13.95
C LYS A 119 -13.84 -3.75 12.88
N PRO A 120 -12.70 -4.02 12.22
CA PRO A 120 -12.23 -3.19 11.13
C PRO A 120 -13.24 -3.18 9.98
N VAL A 121 -13.50 -2.01 9.45
CA VAL A 121 -14.37 -1.80 8.28
C VAL A 121 -13.68 -0.82 7.36
N GLY A 122 -13.37 -1.28 6.15
CA GLY A 122 -12.83 -0.45 5.09
C GLY A 122 -13.83 -0.24 3.97
N ARG A 123 -13.83 0.97 3.43
CA ARG A 123 -14.66 1.37 2.28
C ARG A 123 -13.79 2.12 1.30
N LEU A 124 -13.59 1.53 0.13
CA LEU A 124 -12.88 2.16 -0.98
C LEU A 124 -13.89 2.60 -2.04
N SER A 125 -13.85 3.87 -2.40
CA SER A 125 -14.68 4.44 -3.46
C SER A 125 -14.02 4.22 -4.82
N LEU A 126 -14.76 3.66 -5.77
CA LEU A 126 -14.28 3.27 -7.09
C LEU A 126 -15.20 3.81 -8.18
N ILE A 127 -14.66 4.31 -9.26
CA ILE A 127 -15.38 4.55 -10.51
C ILE A 127 -15.18 3.33 -11.41
N LEU A 128 -16.26 2.78 -11.92
CA LEU A 128 -16.26 1.68 -12.88
C LEU A 128 -16.46 2.28 -14.28
N PRO A 129 -15.43 2.26 -15.15
CA PRO A 129 -15.48 2.98 -16.43
C PRO A 129 -16.55 2.45 -17.38
N GLU A 130 -16.82 1.15 -17.39
CA GLU A 130 -17.84 0.56 -18.25
C GLU A 130 -19.26 0.97 -17.80
N LEU A 131 -19.52 1.10 -16.49
CA LEU A 131 -20.80 1.66 -16.02
C LEU A 131 -20.93 3.13 -16.37
N LEU A 132 -19.82 3.89 -16.30
CA LEU A 132 -19.82 5.29 -16.74
C LEU A 132 -20.15 5.40 -18.24
N THR A 133 -19.56 4.54 -19.07
CA THR A 133 -19.85 4.48 -20.52
C THR A 133 -21.31 4.06 -20.78
N ALA A 134 -21.88 3.22 -19.93
CA ALA A 134 -23.30 2.85 -19.97
C ALA A 134 -24.25 3.95 -19.45
N GLY A 135 -23.72 5.14 -19.11
CA GLY A 135 -24.51 6.31 -18.69
C GLY A 135 -24.73 6.44 -17.17
N TYR A 136 -24.12 5.58 -16.36
CA TYR A 136 -24.25 5.63 -14.90
C TYR A 136 -23.09 6.39 -14.26
N VAL A 137 -23.30 7.67 -13.98
CA VAL A 137 -22.30 8.53 -13.33
C VAL A 137 -22.38 8.38 -11.82
N GLY A 138 -21.25 7.96 -11.21
CA GLY A 138 -21.17 7.79 -9.78
C GLY A 138 -20.02 6.90 -9.35
N TYR A 139 -19.96 6.59 -8.05
CA TYR A 139 -18.98 5.66 -7.50
C TYR A 139 -19.63 4.41 -6.94
N VAL A 140 -18.87 3.34 -6.90
CA VAL A 140 -19.20 2.09 -6.25
C VAL A 140 -18.31 1.93 -5.01
N THR A 141 -18.86 1.46 -3.89
CA THR A 141 -18.08 1.23 -2.67
C THR A 141 -17.65 -0.22 -2.57
N LEU A 142 -16.36 -0.48 -2.59
CA LEU A 142 -15.80 -1.77 -2.20
C LEU A 142 -15.68 -1.82 -0.68
N GLN A 143 -16.43 -2.73 -0.05
CA GLN A 143 -16.43 -2.89 1.40
C GLN A 143 -15.67 -4.14 1.84
N THR A 144 -14.74 -3.98 2.79
CA THR A 144 -14.00 -5.08 3.41
C THR A 144 -13.96 -4.97 4.92
N HIS A 145 -13.89 -6.14 5.59
CA HIS A 145 -13.69 -6.27 7.04
C HIS A 145 -12.36 -6.97 7.35
N GLY A 146 -11.56 -7.27 6.33
CA GLY A 146 -10.26 -7.94 6.46
C GLY A 146 -9.14 -6.94 6.70
N LEU A 147 -8.37 -7.12 7.77
CA LEU A 147 -7.19 -6.29 8.03
C LEU A 147 -6.16 -6.41 6.90
N HIS A 148 -5.93 -7.62 6.38
CA HIS A 148 -5.01 -7.84 5.25
C HIS A 148 -5.44 -7.07 3.99
N ASP A 149 -6.74 -7.03 3.69
CA ASP A 149 -7.24 -6.24 2.56
C ASP A 149 -6.97 -4.75 2.77
N LEU A 150 -7.26 -4.23 3.98
CA LEU A 150 -7.06 -2.82 4.30
C LEU A 150 -5.60 -2.39 4.15
N LEU A 151 -4.68 -3.19 4.71
CA LEU A 151 -3.25 -2.92 4.61
C LEU A 151 -2.77 -2.99 3.16
N ALA A 152 -3.25 -3.96 2.38
CA ALA A 152 -2.90 -4.08 0.97
C ALA A 152 -3.43 -2.91 0.14
N LEU A 153 -4.69 -2.48 0.36
CA LEU A 153 -5.28 -1.33 -0.31
C LEU A 153 -4.53 -0.04 0.02
N GLN A 154 -4.28 0.22 1.29
CA GLN A 154 -3.53 1.39 1.75
C GLN A 154 -2.12 1.42 1.16
N GLY A 155 -1.39 0.30 1.22
CA GLY A 155 -0.04 0.20 0.66
C GLY A 155 0.00 0.46 -0.84
N SER A 156 -0.98 -0.06 -1.60
CA SER A 156 -1.06 0.18 -3.04
C SER A 156 -1.37 1.64 -3.39
N LEU A 157 -2.21 2.31 -2.60
CA LEU A 157 -2.50 3.73 -2.80
C LEU A 157 -1.30 4.61 -2.48
N LEU A 158 -0.58 4.32 -1.39
CA LEU A 158 0.66 5.02 -1.04
C LEU A 158 1.72 4.85 -2.12
N ALA A 159 1.94 3.63 -2.61
CA ALA A 159 2.89 3.37 -3.70
C ALA A 159 2.53 4.13 -4.99
N ALA A 160 1.23 4.26 -5.31
CA ALA A 160 0.79 5.02 -6.47
C ALA A 160 1.02 6.53 -6.33
N VAL A 161 0.82 7.09 -5.12
CA VAL A 161 1.14 8.50 -4.81
C VAL A 161 2.64 8.73 -4.94
N GLU A 162 3.46 7.85 -4.36
CA GLU A 162 4.91 7.94 -4.42
C GLU A 162 5.42 7.87 -5.88
N ALA A 163 4.96 6.87 -6.64
CA ALA A 163 5.33 6.73 -8.05
C ALA A 163 4.94 7.93 -8.92
N ARG A 164 3.84 8.61 -8.57
CA ARG A 164 3.39 9.83 -9.27
C ARG A 164 4.14 11.08 -8.84
N GLY A 165 4.76 11.09 -7.67
CA GLY A 165 5.46 12.24 -7.07
C GLY A 165 4.52 13.36 -6.59
N LYS A 166 3.21 13.12 -6.51
CA LYS A 166 2.21 14.05 -5.96
C LYS A 166 0.99 13.32 -5.41
N GLU A 167 0.35 13.92 -4.40
CA GLU A 167 -0.86 13.40 -3.78
C GLU A 167 -2.11 13.68 -4.65
N ASP A 168 -2.19 13.04 -5.80
CA ASP A 168 -3.36 13.09 -6.67
C ASP A 168 -3.59 11.75 -7.36
N LEU A 169 -4.56 10.99 -6.87
CA LEU A 169 -4.88 9.65 -7.38
C LEU A 169 -5.81 9.66 -8.60
N ARG A 170 -6.34 10.84 -8.98
CA ARG A 170 -7.25 10.95 -10.12
C ARG A 170 -6.54 10.64 -11.43
N GLY A 171 -7.24 9.96 -12.33
CA GLY A 171 -6.71 9.58 -13.65
C GLY A 171 -5.69 8.45 -13.63
N ILE A 172 -5.34 7.89 -12.46
CA ILE A 172 -4.61 6.64 -12.38
C ILE A 172 -5.60 5.51 -12.61
N GLY A 173 -5.38 4.71 -13.66
CA GLY A 173 -6.10 3.45 -13.84
C GLY A 173 -5.58 2.42 -12.85
N PHE A 174 -6.48 1.75 -12.14
CA PHE A 174 -6.18 0.64 -11.26
C PHE A 174 -6.93 -0.62 -11.72
N VAL A 175 -6.40 -1.74 -11.27
CA VAL A 175 -7.06 -3.04 -11.37
C VAL A 175 -7.31 -3.54 -9.95
N VAL A 176 -8.58 -3.76 -9.62
CA VAL A 176 -8.95 -4.43 -8.36
C VAL A 176 -9.27 -5.89 -8.67
N ARG A 177 -8.68 -6.82 -7.90
CA ARG A 177 -8.85 -8.26 -8.14
C ARG A 177 -9.00 -9.07 -6.87
N ARG A 178 -9.65 -10.22 -7.02
CA ARG A 178 -9.70 -11.27 -5.99
C ARG A 178 -8.54 -12.23 -6.22
N VAL A 179 -7.71 -12.45 -5.19
CA VAL A 179 -6.54 -13.33 -5.27
C VAL A 179 -6.59 -14.31 -4.11
N GLU A 180 -6.51 -15.62 -4.41
CA GLU A 180 -6.34 -16.61 -3.36
C GLU A 180 -4.92 -16.53 -2.81
N GLN A 181 -4.80 -16.39 -1.50
CA GLN A 181 -3.52 -16.30 -0.81
C GLN A 181 -3.56 -17.08 0.50
N GLU A 182 -2.49 -17.77 0.81
CA GLU A 182 -2.30 -18.39 2.11
C GLU A 182 -1.95 -17.30 3.14
N ILE A 183 -2.73 -17.26 4.22
CA ILE A 183 -2.49 -16.34 5.34
C ILE A 183 -2.33 -17.13 6.63
N SER A 184 -1.40 -16.70 7.45
CA SER A 184 -1.21 -17.24 8.80
C SER A 184 -2.04 -16.43 9.79
N THR A 185 -2.94 -17.09 10.48
CA THR A 185 -3.81 -16.48 11.50
C THR A 185 -3.60 -17.15 12.86
N PRO A 186 -3.69 -16.38 13.97
CA PRO A 186 -3.67 -17.01 15.29
C PRO A 186 -4.84 -18.00 15.45
N GLU A 187 -4.57 -19.15 16.03
CA GLU A 187 -5.63 -20.07 16.42
C GLU A 187 -6.38 -19.51 17.63
N ILE A 188 -7.70 -19.52 17.54
CA ILE A 188 -8.59 -19.08 18.61
C ILE A 188 -9.52 -20.23 18.97
N VAL A 189 -9.41 -20.73 20.20
CA VAL A 189 -10.29 -21.76 20.76
C VAL A 189 -11.05 -21.14 21.93
N ASN A 190 -12.38 -21.23 21.90
CA ASN A 190 -13.26 -20.66 22.92
C ASN A 190 -12.99 -19.16 23.22
N GLY A 191 -12.69 -18.37 22.16
CA GLY A 191 -12.42 -16.94 22.28
C GLY A 191 -11.03 -16.57 22.79
N LYS A 192 -10.18 -17.56 23.11
CA LYS A 192 -8.79 -17.35 23.58
C LYS A 192 -7.78 -17.77 22.51
N ARG A 193 -6.70 -17.02 22.40
CA ARG A 193 -5.56 -17.37 21.52
C ARG A 193 -4.79 -18.52 22.16
N THR A 194 -4.53 -19.58 21.39
CA THR A 194 -3.79 -20.77 21.86
C THR A 194 -2.27 -20.64 21.73
N GLY A 195 -1.78 -19.55 21.13
CA GLY A 195 -0.37 -19.39 20.78
C GLY A 195 0.03 -20.06 19.47
N LYS A 196 -0.77 -20.99 18.95
CA LYS A 196 -0.55 -21.61 17.63
C LYS A 196 -1.04 -20.72 16.49
N ARG A 197 -0.45 -20.91 15.31
CA ARG A 197 -0.87 -20.24 14.07
C ARG A 197 -1.38 -21.28 13.09
N LEU A 198 -2.47 -20.93 12.42
CA LEU A 198 -3.09 -21.76 11.38
C LEU A 198 -2.92 -21.09 10.03
N THR A 199 -2.35 -21.81 9.08
CA THR A 199 -2.31 -21.39 7.67
C THR A 199 -3.64 -21.74 7.01
N ARG A 200 -4.26 -20.73 6.38
CA ARG A 200 -5.55 -20.87 5.68
C ARG A 200 -5.51 -20.13 4.36
N LYS A 201 -6.06 -20.74 3.33
CA LYS A 201 -6.32 -20.06 2.06
C LYS A 201 -7.49 -19.11 2.22
N LYS A 202 -7.32 -17.87 1.76
CA LYS A 202 -8.37 -16.86 1.73
C LYS A 202 -8.32 -16.04 0.45
N TRP A 203 -9.48 -15.64 -0.01
CA TRP A 203 -9.61 -14.71 -1.11
C TRP A 203 -9.42 -13.27 -0.59
N LEU A 204 -8.30 -12.66 -0.96
CA LEU A 204 -7.97 -11.28 -0.60
C LEU A 204 -8.31 -10.32 -1.74
N VAL A 205 -8.51 -9.06 -1.38
CA VAL A 205 -8.62 -7.96 -2.34
C VAL A 205 -7.23 -7.38 -2.56
N LYS A 206 -6.84 -7.26 -3.82
CA LYS A 206 -5.63 -6.56 -4.25
C LYS A 206 -6.01 -5.42 -5.17
N LEU A 207 -5.33 -4.29 -5.01
CA LEU A 207 -5.42 -3.12 -5.87
C LEU A 207 -4.04 -2.88 -6.47
N GLN A 208 -3.94 -2.69 -7.78
CA GLN A 208 -2.67 -2.45 -8.45
C GLN A 208 -2.87 -1.38 -9.51
N PRO A 209 -1.91 -0.48 -9.74
CA PRO A 209 -1.94 0.38 -10.90
C PRO A 209 -2.03 -0.45 -12.19
N ALA A 210 -2.80 0.01 -13.15
CA ALA A 210 -2.93 -0.65 -14.45
C ALA A 210 -1.58 -0.66 -15.18
N ALA A 211 -1.25 -1.77 -15.86
CA ALA A 211 0.01 -1.92 -16.56
C ALA A 211 0.24 -0.82 -17.60
N SER A 212 -0.80 -0.37 -18.29
CA SER A 212 -0.75 0.75 -19.23
C SER A 212 -0.31 2.07 -18.57
N TRP A 213 -0.82 2.35 -17.36
CA TRP A 213 -0.41 3.53 -16.61
C TRP A 213 1.05 3.42 -16.17
N VAL A 214 1.49 2.27 -15.65
CA VAL A 214 2.88 2.02 -15.27
C VAL A 214 3.81 2.19 -16.46
N ALA A 215 3.46 1.61 -17.61
CA ALA A 215 4.25 1.77 -18.85
C ALA A 215 4.38 3.24 -19.26
N ALA A 216 3.28 4.00 -19.22
CA ALA A 216 3.31 5.42 -19.53
C ALA A 216 4.19 6.23 -18.55
N GLN A 217 4.19 5.89 -17.26
CA GLN A 217 5.09 6.53 -16.27
C GLN A 217 6.57 6.21 -16.57
N LEU A 218 6.88 4.97 -16.91
CA LEU A 218 8.24 4.57 -17.28
C LEU A 218 8.72 5.28 -18.55
N GLU A 219 7.87 5.41 -19.54
CA GLU A 219 8.19 6.15 -20.77
C GLU A 219 8.42 7.65 -20.51
N ALA A 220 7.53 8.26 -19.70
CA ALA A 220 7.69 9.66 -19.30
C ALA A 220 9.00 9.88 -18.52
N ALA A 221 9.36 8.96 -17.62
CA ALA A 221 10.61 9.02 -16.88
C ALA A 221 11.83 8.90 -17.80
N ARG A 222 11.81 7.99 -18.77
CA ARG A 222 12.86 7.86 -19.79
C ARG A 222 12.98 9.14 -20.62
N ALA A 223 11.86 9.66 -21.11
CA ALA A 223 11.84 10.88 -21.92
C ALA A 223 12.38 12.10 -21.16
N SER A 224 12.16 12.18 -19.83
CA SER A 224 12.67 13.27 -19.00
C SER A 224 14.14 13.10 -18.62
N ALA A 225 14.65 11.87 -18.54
CA ALA A 225 16.04 11.59 -18.20
C ALA A 225 17.01 11.84 -19.38
N LEU A 226 16.59 11.53 -20.60
CA LEU A 226 17.44 11.68 -21.79
C LEU A 226 17.95 13.11 -22.01
N PRO A 227 17.11 14.18 -21.95
CA PRO A 227 17.60 15.55 -22.11
C PRO A 227 18.55 15.98 -21.00
N GLN A 228 18.34 15.50 -19.75
CA GLN A 228 19.21 15.82 -18.62
C GLN A 228 20.58 15.16 -18.76
N LEU A 229 20.63 13.93 -19.26
CA LEU A 229 21.88 13.24 -19.56
C LEU A 229 22.62 13.92 -20.72
N ALA A 230 21.92 14.28 -21.78
CA ALA A 230 22.51 15.01 -22.92
C ALA A 230 23.10 16.35 -22.49
N ALA A 231 22.33 17.15 -21.72
CA ALA A 231 22.81 18.44 -21.20
C ALA A 231 24.00 18.27 -20.26
N ARG A 232 24.06 17.21 -19.47
CA ARG A 232 25.20 16.92 -18.58
C ARG A 232 26.43 16.50 -19.35
N VAL A 233 26.28 15.72 -20.41
CA VAL A 233 27.37 15.32 -21.30
C VAL A 233 27.91 16.56 -22.06
N GLU A 234 27.01 17.39 -22.56
CA GLU A 234 27.40 18.65 -23.25
C GLU A 234 28.14 19.61 -22.32
N THR A 235 27.70 19.75 -21.07
CA THR A 235 28.37 20.57 -20.06
C THR A 235 29.76 20.02 -19.73
N LEU A 236 29.90 18.69 -19.60
CA LEU A 236 31.21 18.05 -19.35
C LEU A 236 32.16 18.19 -20.54
N ALA A 237 31.65 18.10 -21.75
CA ALA A 237 32.44 18.30 -22.96
C ALA A 237 32.97 19.75 -23.09
N LEU A 238 32.15 20.75 -22.69
CA LEU A 238 32.53 22.17 -22.71
C LEU A 238 33.50 22.56 -21.58
N THR A 239 33.59 21.80 -20.50
CA THR A 239 34.43 22.12 -19.33
C THR A 239 35.79 21.39 -19.33
N ASN A 240 36.04 20.51 -20.27
CA ASN A 240 37.33 19.78 -20.35
C ASN A 240 38.03 19.97 -21.67
N PRO A 241 38.84 21.07 -21.83
CA PRO A 241 39.57 21.38 -23.06
C PRO A 241 40.72 20.41 -23.38
N GLU A 242 41.02 19.45 -22.49
CA GLU A 242 42.12 18.49 -22.73
C GLU A 242 41.71 17.26 -23.58
N TRP A 243 40.43 17.15 -24.00
CA TRP A 243 39.97 16.00 -24.81
C TRP A 243 40.32 16.11 -26.31
N ASP A 244 40.74 17.30 -26.78
CA ASP A 244 41.15 17.51 -28.19
C ASP A 244 42.61 17.11 -28.47
N SER A 245 43.36 16.60 -27.47
CA SER A 245 44.77 16.23 -27.60
C SER A 245 45.11 14.76 -27.31
N ILE A 246 44.12 13.88 -27.35
CA ILE A 246 44.40 12.44 -27.24
C ILE A 246 44.73 11.93 -28.65
N ASP A 247 46.04 11.85 -28.95
CA ASP A 247 46.55 11.07 -30.05
C ASP A 247 46.07 9.63 -29.90
N THR A 248 45.38 9.13 -30.91
CA THR A 248 44.91 7.76 -31.01
C THR A 248 46.06 6.80 -31.34
N ASP A 249 46.96 6.63 -30.41
CA ASP A 249 47.76 5.41 -30.37
C ASP A 249 47.00 4.39 -29.54
N ALA A 250 46.43 3.42 -30.24
CA ALA A 250 45.68 2.32 -29.65
C ALA A 250 46.65 1.44 -28.84
N GLU A 251 46.83 1.78 -27.57
CA GLU A 251 47.27 0.80 -26.58
C GLU A 251 46.08 -0.09 -26.25
N GLU A 252 46.26 -1.38 -26.41
CA GLU A 252 45.30 -2.42 -26.02
C GLU A 252 44.83 -2.14 -24.58
N ILE A 253 43.55 -1.81 -24.42
CA ILE A 253 42.93 -1.71 -23.12
C ILE A 253 42.92 -3.14 -22.58
N GLU A 254 43.79 -3.44 -21.61
CA GLU A 254 43.63 -4.63 -20.78
C GLU A 254 42.26 -4.55 -20.15
N ASP A 255 41.44 -5.59 -20.37
CA ASP A 255 40.12 -5.74 -19.81
C ASP A 255 40.16 -5.41 -18.30
N GLU A 256 39.45 -4.36 -17.90
CA GLU A 256 39.22 -4.13 -16.47
C GLU A 256 38.61 -5.44 -15.89
N PRO A 257 39.14 -5.95 -14.79
CA PRO A 257 38.57 -7.14 -14.17
C PRO A 257 37.08 -6.90 -13.87
N GLU A 258 36.25 -7.81 -14.38
CA GLU A 258 34.81 -7.79 -14.07
C GLU A 258 34.61 -7.49 -12.58
N PRO A 259 33.66 -6.60 -12.19
CA PRO A 259 33.41 -6.32 -10.80
C PRO A 259 33.12 -7.65 -10.11
N GLY A 260 33.98 -8.01 -9.18
CA GLY A 260 33.83 -9.25 -8.41
C GLY A 260 32.43 -9.38 -7.79
N PRO A 261 32.01 -10.57 -7.46
CA PRO A 261 30.65 -10.83 -7.00
C PRO A 261 30.29 -9.86 -5.88
N VAL A 262 29.20 -9.09 -6.10
CA VAL A 262 28.66 -8.18 -5.09
C VAL A 262 28.33 -9.01 -3.86
N PHE A 263 29.03 -8.77 -2.75
CA PHE A 263 28.78 -9.47 -1.51
C PHE A 263 27.37 -9.12 -1.01
N THR A 264 26.53 -10.14 -0.92
CA THR A 264 25.25 -10.06 -0.21
C THR A 264 25.43 -10.72 1.15
N TRP A 265 25.02 -10.01 2.23
CA TRP A 265 25.01 -10.60 3.55
C TRP A 265 24.19 -11.91 3.51
N PRO A 266 24.73 -13.04 4.01
CA PRO A 266 23.98 -14.28 4.02
C PRO A 266 22.69 -14.12 4.85
N ASP A 267 21.56 -14.50 4.26
CA ASP A 267 20.23 -14.47 4.88
C ASP A 267 20.02 -15.60 5.89
N GLU A 268 20.97 -15.89 6.74
CA GLU A 268 20.75 -16.85 7.84
C GLU A 268 20.02 -16.14 8.98
N PRO A 269 18.76 -16.49 9.26
CA PRO A 269 18.00 -15.87 10.32
C PRO A 269 18.54 -16.29 11.70
N HIS A 270 19.04 -15.33 12.46
CA HIS A 270 19.39 -15.54 13.86
C HIS A 270 18.35 -14.84 14.74
N ASN A 271 17.61 -15.60 15.54
CA ASN A 271 16.51 -15.09 16.40
C ASN A 271 15.44 -14.26 15.66
N GLY A 272 15.13 -14.58 14.40
CA GLY A 272 14.12 -13.87 13.60
C GLY A 272 14.60 -12.57 12.96
N GLN A 273 15.87 -12.26 13.06
CA GLN A 273 16.53 -11.14 12.38
C GLN A 273 17.47 -11.68 11.28
N ASN A 274 17.64 -10.96 10.19
CA ASN A 274 18.67 -11.31 9.22
C ASN A 274 20.07 -11.06 9.83
N THR A 275 21.10 -11.67 9.28
CA THR A 275 22.47 -11.62 9.82
C THR A 275 22.98 -10.19 9.96
N GLY A 276 22.66 -9.29 9.01
CA GLY A 276 23.02 -7.88 9.09
C GLY A 276 22.34 -7.15 10.26
N GLN A 277 21.05 -7.36 10.48
CA GLN A 277 20.31 -6.77 11.60
C GLN A 277 20.80 -7.30 12.95
N TRP A 278 21.14 -8.57 13.04
CA TRP A 278 21.71 -9.14 14.26
C TRP A 278 23.07 -8.55 14.60
N TRP A 279 23.94 -8.37 13.62
CA TRP A 279 25.23 -7.71 13.79
C TRP A 279 25.08 -6.26 14.21
N LEU A 280 24.14 -5.52 13.65
CA LEU A 280 23.81 -4.17 14.02
C LEU A 280 23.42 -4.07 15.50
N ALA A 281 22.52 -4.95 15.96
CA ALA A 281 22.11 -5.00 17.35
C ALA A 281 23.29 -5.29 18.28
N LYS A 282 24.14 -6.27 17.92
CA LYS A 282 25.33 -6.66 18.70
C LYS A 282 26.38 -5.55 18.77
N ALA A 283 26.63 -4.85 17.68
CA ALA A 283 27.56 -3.72 17.66
C ALA A 283 27.05 -2.56 18.52
N GLY A 284 25.73 -2.25 18.43
CA GLY A 284 25.08 -1.25 19.26
C GLY A 284 25.15 -1.58 20.75
N GLU A 285 24.85 -2.83 21.13
CA GLU A 285 24.96 -3.31 22.53
C GLU A 285 26.39 -3.16 23.08
N LYS A 286 27.39 -3.59 22.32
CA LYS A 286 28.80 -3.53 22.74
C LYS A 286 29.32 -2.12 22.95
N ARG A 287 28.82 -1.14 22.25
CA ARG A 287 29.37 0.22 22.21
C ARG A 287 28.40 1.28 22.72
N SER A 288 27.27 0.87 23.28
CA SER A 288 26.17 1.77 23.74
C SER A 288 25.64 2.70 22.64
N MET A 289 25.77 2.30 21.38
CA MET A 289 25.25 3.05 20.24
C MET A 289 23.83 2.63 19.91
N SER A 290 23.01 3.58 19.46
CA SER A 290 21.68 3.28 18.96
C SER A 290 21.75 2.56 17.61
N THR A 291 20.73 1.75 17.30
CA THR A 291 20.61 1.06 15.99
C THR A 291 20.70 2.03 14.82
N ALA A 292 20.13 3.23 14.95
CA ALA A 292 20.18 4.27 13.91
C ALA A 292 21.61 4.77 13.67
N GLN A 293 22.42 4.97 14.71
CA GLN A 293 23.82 5.37 14.60
C GLN A 293 24.66 4.29 13.92
N VAL A 294 24.47 3.02 14.32
CA VAL A 294 25.16 1.90 13.68
C VAL A 294 24.76 1.75 12.23
N THR A 295 23.47 1.91 11.89
CA THR A 295 22.97 1.87 10.50
C THR A 295 23.64 2.96 9.65
N ALA A 296 23.84 4.16 10.17
CA ALA A 296 24.51 5.23 9.46
C ALA A 296 26.00 4.91 9.16
N LEU A 297 26.67 4.18 10.05
CA LEU A 297 28.08 3.77 9.88
C LEU A 297 28.26 2.61 8.88
N ILE A 298 27.21 1.85 8.59
CA ILE A 298 27.28 0.75 7.62
C ILE A 298 27.52 1.27 6.21
N GLY A 299 26.82 2.33 5.80
CA GLY A 299 27.02 3.00 4.53
C GLY A 299 27.17 2.04 3.33
N ASP A 300 28.37 1.90 2.84
CA ASP A 300 28.76 1.12 1.66
C ASP A 300 29.38 -0.25 1.97
N LEU A 301 29.23 -0.77 3.20
CA LEU A 301 29.81 -2.06 3.60
C LEU A 301 29.37 -3.26 2.73
N HIS A 302 28.27 -3.13 2.02
CA HIS A 302 27.83 -4.12 1.02
C HIS A 302 28.79 -4.28 -0.19
N ARG A 303 29.72 -3.34 -0.36
CA ARG A 303 30.73 -3.37 -1.45
C ARG A 303 32.00 -4.16 -1.09
N TYR A 304 32.13 -4.60 0.14
CA TYR A 304 33.29 -5.37 0.55
C TYR A 304 33.27 -6.80 -0.02
N ALA A 305 34.43 -7.32 -0.32
CA ALA A 305 34.59 -8.61 -0.99
C ALA A 305 34.16 -9.83 -0.14
N SER A 306 34.10 -9.68 1.19
CA SER A 306 33.68 -10.75 2.09
C SER A 306 32.98 -10.21 3.33
N ALA A 307 32.20 -11.07 4.01
CA ALA A 307 31.54 -10.76 5.28
C ALA A 307 32.53 -10.39 6.39
N GLU A 308 33.70 -11.01 6.39
CA GLU A 308 34.75 -10.77 7.37
C GLU A 308 35.36 -9.39 7.18
N ALA A 309 35.71 -9.00 5.96
CA ALA A 309 36.23 -7.69 5.64
C ALA A 309 35.19 -6.57 5.93
N ALA A 310 33.91 -6.80 5.64
CA ALA A 310 32.84 -5.86 5.97
C ALA A 310 32.66 -5.68 7.50
N ARG A 311 32.82 -6.75 8.26
CA ARG A 311 32.77 -6.74 9.73
C ARG A 311 33.93 -5.93 10.33
N ASP A 312 35.14 -6.20 9.87
CA ASP A 312 36.34 -5.50 10.35
C ASP A 312 36.27 -4.01 10.06
N ALA A 313 35.77 -3.64 8.87
CA ALA A 313 35.54 -2.26 8.51
C ALA A 313 34.44 -1.59 9.36
N LEU A 314 33.36 -2.30 9.71
CA LEU A 314 32.34 -1.80 10.61
C LEU A 314 32.87 -1.57 12.02
N ASP A 315 33.63 -2.53 12.56
CA ASP A 315 34.24 -2.42 13.88
C ASP A 315 35.24 -1.25 13.95
N ALA A 316 36.02 -1.01 12.92
CA ALA A 316 36.92 0.14 12.82
C ALA A 316 36.14 1.47 12.81
N ARG A 317 35.09 1.61 12.01
CA ARG A 317 34.22 2.81 11.94
C ARG A 317 33.52 3.09 13.27
N ILE A 318 33.07 2.04 13.97
CA ILE A 318 32.45 2.16 15.30
C ILE A 318 33.48 2.64 16.32
N LEU A 319 34.72 2.15 16.23
CA LEU A 319 35.81 2.58 17.13
C LEU A 319 36.14 4.06 16.93
N GLU A 320 36.26 4.52 15.66
CA GLU A 320 36.49 5.92 15.34
C GLU A 320 35.38 6.85 15.81
N ALA A 321 34.13 6.43 15.67
CA ALA A 321 32.97 7.23 16.08
C ALA A 321 32.77 7.31 17.61
N THR A 322 33.49 6.48 18.38
CA THR A 322 33.39 6.42 19.86
C THR A 322 34.62 6.96 20.58
N THR A 323 35.65 7.36 19.86
CA THR A 323 36.84 8.08 20.33
C THR A 323 36.67 9.58 20.18
#